data_388bd65694f7e99a8504116e2959c87d
#
_entry.id   388bd65694f7e99a8504116e2959c87d
#
_cell.length_a   1.000
_cell.length_b   1.000
_cell.length_c   1.000
_cell.angle_alpha   90.00
_cell.angle_beta   90.00
_cell.angle_gamma   90.00
#
_symmetry.space_group_name_H-M   'P 1'
#
loop_
_entity.id
_entity.type
_entity.pdbx_description
1 polymer ?
#
loop_
_entity_poly.entity_id
_entity_poly.type
_entity_poly.pdbx_seq_one_letter_code
_entity_poly.pdbx_strand_id
1 'polypeptide(L)'
;MCIRDRTPKDYKRWDDLSPDMKRVCARQMECYAAALAHCDHQIGRLVDAIEELGELDNTLIIYIQGDNGSSAEDPSGRGMTSEIVTLGNGIDDREDFMIENIDDFGGRWFQNHFSHGWAHAMNSPYQWDKKIASHLGGTRTSMVVSWPARIKDPGGLRSQFTHVTDIVPTVLAAADLPMPSVIGGVEQVPLNGTSLLPSFDSADADEHHRTQYFEVVAN
;
A
#
# COMPACT_ATOMS: atom_id res chain seq x y z
N MET A 1 -9.52 6.94 -20.70
CA MET A 1 -9.69 8.19 -19.95
C MET A 1 -8.28 8.75 -19.72
N CYS A 2 -7.98 9.93 -20.26
CA CYS A 2 -6.62 10.45 -20.24
C CYS A 2 -6.28 10.97 -18.82
N ILE A 3 -5.25 10.44 -18.19
CA ILE A 3 -4.77 10.82 -16.85
C ILE A 3 -4.37 12.31 -16.81
N ARG A 4 -4.00 12.88 -17.95
CA ARG A 4 -3.50 14.26 -18.09
C ARG A 4 -4.47 15.36 -17.59
N ASP A 5 -5.77 15.12 -17.64
CA ASP A 5 -6.77 16.18 -17.44
C ASP A 5 -7.28 16.26 -16.00
N ARG A 6 -6.75 15.43 -15.08
CA ARG A 6 -7.31 15.25 -13.73
C ARG A 6 -6.28 15.18 -12.61
N THR A 7 -5.09 15.72 -12.80
CA THR A 7 -4.16 15.94 -11.70
C THR A 7 -4.74 16.98 -10.76
N PRO A 8 -4.75 16.75 -9.44
CA PRO A 8 -5.18 17.75 -8.48
C PRO A 8 -4.49 19.10 -8.72
N LYS A 9 -5.24 20.18 -8.66
CA LYS A 9 -4.72 21.52 -9.01
C LYS A 9 -3.54 21.98 -8.14
N ASP A 10 -3.39 21.38 -6.97
CA ASP A 10 -2.37 21.74 -5.98
C ASP A 10 -1.04 21.00 -6.20
N TYR A 11 -0.99 20.04 -7.13
CA TYR A 11 0.24 19.32 -7.44
C TYR A 11 1.09 20.12 -8.43
N LYS A 12 2.28 20.53 -7.99
CA LYS A 12 3.26 21.12 -8.91
C LYS A 12 3.67 20.10 -9.97
N ARG A 13 3.68 20.52 -11.22
CA ARG A 13 4.18 19.69 -12.31
C ARG A 13 5.70 19.56 -12.20
N TRP A 14 6.23 18.43 -12.61
CA TRP A 14 7.68 18.21 -12.63
C TRP A 14 8.44 19.32 -13.37
N ASP A 15 7.92 19.77 -14.52
CA ASP A 15 8.56 20.79 -15.35
C ASP A 15 8.61 22.17 -14.65
N ASP A 16 7.69 22.45 -13.74
CA ASP A 16 7.59 23.71 -13.00
C ASP A 16 8.49 23.75 -11.75
N LEU A 17 9.13 22.62 -11.39
CA LEU A 17 10.07 22.56 -10.27
C LEU A 17 11.42 23.17 -10.66
N SER A 18 12.08 23.84 -9.67
CA SER A 18 13.47 24.27 -9.82
C SER A 18 14.40 23.05 -10.02
N PRO A 19 15.59 23.24 -10.62
CA PRO A 19 16.57 22.17 -10.76
C PRO A 19 16.92 21.50 -9.41
N ASP A 20 17.05 22.29 -8.34
CA ASP A 20 17.37 21.76 -7.04
C ASP A 20 16.20 20.97 -6.42
N MET A 21 14.96 21.43 -6.56
CA MET A 21 13.79 20.67 -6.12
C MET A 21 13.59 19.38 -6.93
N LYS A 22 13.96 19.35 -8.21
CA LYS A 22 14.00 18.11 -8.98
C LYS A 22 14.99 17.10 -8.39
N ARG A 23 16.18 17.57 -7.94
CA ARG A 23 17.16 16.73 -7.24
C ARG A 23 16.60 16.19 -5.92
N VAL A 24 15.98 17.07 -5.10
CA VAL A 24 15.33 16.67 -3.84
C VAL A 24 14.28 15.60 -4.09
N CYS A 25 13.35 15.84 -5.01
CA CYS A 25 12.30 14.86 -5.33
C CYS A 25 12.87 13.54 -5.85
N ALA A 26 13.92 13.57 -6.69
CA ALA A 26 14.59 12.36 -7.16
C ALA A 26 15.21 11.58 -5.98
N ARG A 27 15.90 12.29 -5.08
CA ARG A 27 16.51 11.66 -3.90
C ARG A 27 15.48 11.06 -2.95
N GLN A 28 14.34 11.72 -2.73
CA GLN A 28 13.23 11.16 -1.96
C GLN A 28 12.76 9.81 -2.54
N MET A 29 12.63 9.74 -3.87
CA MET A 29 12.21 8.51 -4.55
C MET A 29 13.29 7.42 -4.51
N GLU A 30 14.58 7.78 -4.62
CA GLU A 30 15.69 6.84 -4.45
C GLU A 30 15.65 6.19 -3.06
N CYS A 31 15.43 6.98 -2.00
CA CYS A 31 15.31 6.46 -0.63
C CYS A 31 14.12 5.50 -0.49
N TYR A 32 12.97 5.86 -1.06
CA TYR A 32 11.79 4.99 -1.06
C TYR A 32 12.05 3.69 -1.82
N ALA A 33 12.61 3.77 -3.02
CA ALA A 33 12.92 2.59 -3.83
C ALA A 33 13.93 1.66 -3.14
N ALA A 34 14.95 2.23 -2.48
CA ALA A 34 15.92 1.46 -1.70
C ALA A 34 15.27 0.76 -0.50
N ALA A 35 14.38 1.44 0.22
CA ALA A 35 13.63 0.85 1.33
C ALA A 35 12.72 -0.30 0.86
N LEU A 36 12.03 -0.10 -0.28
CA LEU A 36 11.19 -1.12 -0.88
C LEU A 36 12.00 -2.34 -1.33
N ALA A 37 13.14 -2.12 -2.01
CA ALA A 37 14.03 -3.20 -2.43
C ALA A 37 14.60 -3.99 -1.24
N HIS A 38 14.91 -3.29 -0.14
CA HIS A 38 15.34 -3.96 1.10
C HIS A 38 14.20 -4.80 1.70
N CYS A 39 12.99 -4.27 1.75
CA CYS A 39 11.81 -4.99 2.24
C CYS A 39 11.54 -6.25 1.39
N ASP A 40 11.54 -6.11 0.07
CA ASP A 40 11.35 -7.21 -0.88
C ASP A 40 12.39 -8.33 -0.67
N HIS A 41 13.67 -7.95 -0.52
CA HIS A 41 14.72 -8.91 -0.19
C HIS A 41 14.45 -9.69 1.11
N GLN A 42 13.96 -9.02 2.17
CA GLN A 42 13.67 -9.71 3.44
C GLN A 42 12.43 -10.62 3.31
N ILE A 43 11.44 -10.24 2.52
CA ILE A 43 10.28 -11.09 2.20
C ILE A 43 10.76 -12.33 1.43
N GLY A 44 11.64 -12.15 0.44
CA GLY A 44 12.25 -13.28 -0.29
C GLY A 44 12.93 -14.28 0.66
N ARG A 45 13.73 -13.80 1.60
CA ARG A 45 14.37 -14.68 2.61
C ARG A 45 13.38 -15.47 3.46
N LEU A 46 12.21 -14.87 3.77
CA LEU A 46 11.15 -15.60 4.50
C LEU A 46 10.55 -16.71 3.64
N VAL A 47 10.30 -16.42 2.35
CA VAL A 47 9.77 -17.41 1.40
C VAL A 47 10.77 -18.55 1.21
N ASP A 48 12.05 -18.23 1.02
CA ASP A 48 13.14 -19.23 0.89
C ASP A 48 13.19 -20.14 2.13
N ALA A 49 13.07 -19.59 3.33
CA ALA A 49 13.07 -20.38 4.57
C ALA A 49 11.87 -21.34 4.65
N ILE A 50 10.69 -20.93 4.17
CA ILE A 50 9.49 -21.79 4.11
C ILE A 50 9.74 -22.92 3.07
N GLU A 51 10.38 -22.61 1.94
CA GLU A 51 10.75 -23.58 0.92
C GLU A 51 11.76 -24.61 1.45
N GLU A 52 12.81 -24.17 2.16
CA GLU A 52 13.80 -25.03 2.81
C GLU A 52 13.18 -26.01 3.83
N LEU A 53 12.09 -25.61 4.47
CA LEU A 53 11.30 -26.48 5.35
C LEU A 53 10.44 -27.50 4.60
N GLY A 54 10.31 -27.36 3.28
CA GLY A 54 9.44 -28.22 2.44
C GLY A 54 7.95 -27.89 2.56
N GLU A 55 7.59 -26.73 3.09
CA GLU A 55 6.20 -26.33 3.40
C GLU A 55 5.61 -25.34 2.40
N LEU A 56 6.39 -24.84 1.42
CA LEU A 56 5.97 -23.76 0.52
C LEU A 56 4.73 -24.13 -0.29
N ASP A 57 4.64 -25.37 -0.77
CA ASP A 57 3.52 -25.82 -1.58
C ASP A 57 2.17 -25.71 -0.86
N ASN A 58 2.16 -25.98 0.44
CA ASN A 58 0.96 -25.92 1.28
C ASN A 58 0.88 -24.70 2.20
N THR A 59 1.60 -23.66 1.88
CA THR A 59 1.56 -22.39 2.60
C THR A 59 0.78 -21.35 1.80
N LEU A 60 -0.24 -20.75 2.44
CA LEU A 60 -0.95 -19.59 1.91
C LEU A 60 -0.15 -18.32 2.25
N ILE A 61 0.37 -17.66 1.23
CA ILE A 61 1.06 -16.38 1.35
C ILE A 61 0.17 -15.29 0.75
N ILE A 62 -0.14 -14.28 1.54
CA ILE A 62 -0.89 -13.10 1.09
C ILE A 62 0.02 -11.88 1.27
N TYR A 63 0.36 -11.22 0.16
CA TYR A 63 1.15 -9.99 0.17
C TYR A 63 0.31 -8.81 -0.28
N ILE A 64 0.18 -7.81 0.57
CA ILE A 64 -0.57 -6.59 0.31
C ILE A 64 0.41 -5.42 0.30
N GLN A 65 0.56 -4.79 -0.85
CA GLN A 65 1.46 -3.65 -1.04
C GLN A 65 0.73 -2.36 -0.65
N GLY A 66 0.69 -2.08 0.64
CA GLY A 66 -0.12 -1.01 1.21
C GLY A 66 -1.62 -1.35 1.21
N ASP A 67 -2.39 -0.61 1.98
CA ASP A 67 -3.82 -0.86 2.18
C ASP A 67 -4.70 0.34 1.81
N ASN A 68 -4.10 1.51 1.58
CA ASN A 68 -4.83 2.78 1.46
C ASN A 68 -4.18 3.80 0.49
N GLY A 69 -3.41 3.34 -0.48
CA GLY A 69 -2.72 4.19 -1.45
C GLY A 69 -1.39 4.75 -0.95
N SER A 70 -0.66 5.39 -1.85
CA SER A 70 0.65 5.97 -1.55
C SER A 70 0.53 7.13 -0.57
N SER A 71 1.45 7.20 0.40
CA SER A 71 1.44 8.21 1.44
C SER A 71 2.30 9.43 1.06
N ALA A 72 1.67 10.59 1.05
CA ALA A 72 2.33 11.89 0.93
C ALA A 72 2.01 12.72 2.18
N GLU A 73 2.73 12.47 3.25
CA GLU A 73 2.43 13.01 4.60
C GLU A 73 2.94 14.43 4.82
N ASP A 74 2.97 15.26 3.79
CA ASP A 74 3.48 16.62 3.88
C ASP A 74 2.41 17.66 3.56
N PRO A 75 2.14 18.62 4.49
CA PRO A 75 1.18 19.69 4.24
C PRO A 75 1.53 20.61 3.07
N SER A 76 2.82 20.73 2.72
CA SER A 76 3.27 21.58 1.62
C SER A 76 3.26 20.90 0.25
N GLY A 77 3.08 19.57 0.20
CA GLY A 77 3.09 18.78 -1.02
C GLY A 77 4.48 18.48 -1.61
N ARG A 78 5.57 18.95 -0.95
CA ARG A 78 6.96 18.77 -1.43
C ARG A 78 7.64 17.50 -0.95
N GLY A 79 6.99 16.78 -0.04
CA GLY A 79 7.62 15.77 0.79
C GLY A 79 8.29 16.39 2.01
N MET A 80 8.86 15.60 2.86
CA MET A 80 9.51 16.07 4.08
C MET A 80 10.88 15.44 4.28
N THR A 81 11.75 16.15 4.98
CA THR A 81 13.10 15.70 5.34
C THR A 81 13.03 14.65 6.46
N SER A 82 12.17 14.88 7.45
CA SER A 82 12.00 13.98 8.58
C SER A 82 10.56 14.05 9.11
N GLU A 83 9.90 12.91 9.16
CA GLU A 83 8.55 12.79 9.73
C GLU A 83 8.50 13.27 11.19
N ILE A 84 9.51 12.89 12.00
CA ILE A 84 9.57 13.28 13.42
C ILE A 84 9.69 14.77 13.59
N VAL A 85 10.50 15.43 12.75
CA VAL A 85 10.72 16.89 12.82
C VAL A 85 9.49 17.62 12.31
N THR A 86 8.96 17.24 11.16
CA THR A 86 7.86 17.93 10.50
C THR A 86 6.53 17.69 11.20
N LEU A 87 6.12 16.45 11.38
CA LEU A 87 4.83 16.13 11.99
C LEU A 87 4.86 16.19 13.52
N GLY A 88 5.95 15.73 14.14
CA GLY A 88 6.07 15.67 15.59
C GLY A 88 6.27 17.04 16.23
N ASN A 89 6.97 17.97 15.59
CA ASN A 89 7.29 19.28 16.11
C ASN A 89 6.58 20.44 15.38
N GLY A 90 5.79 20.15 14.34
CA GLY A 90 5.10 21.17 13.55
C GLY A 90 6.04 22.11 12.77
N ILE A 91 7.24 21.65 12.47
CA ILE A 91 8.23 22.42 11.70
C ILE A 91 8.00 22.13 10.22
N ASP A 92 7.70 23.18 9.45
CA ASP A 92 7.59 23.07 8.01
C ASP A 92 8.97 23.00 7.36
N ASP A 93 9.23 21.96 6.58
CA ASP A 93 10.46 21.81 5.83
C ASP A 93 10.53 22.81 4.68
N ARG A 94 11.48 23.74 4.76
CA ARG A 94 11.74 24.69 3.69
C ARG A 94 12.60 24.07 2.60
N GLU A 95 12.45 24.55 1.38
CA GLU A 95 13.20 24.07 0.22
C GLU A 95 14.73 24.17 0.41
N ASP A 96 15.21 25.29 1.01
CA ASP A 96 16.63 25.48 1.31
C ASP A 96 17.16 24.41 2.28
N PHE A 97 16.40 24.10 3.32
CA PHE A 97 16.77 23.04 4.28
C PHE A 97 16.82 21.65 3.63
N MET A 98 15.86 21.33 2.77
CA MET A 98 15.87 20.07 2.01
C MET A 98 17.09 19.95 1.10
N ILE A 99 17.46 21.06 0.42
CA ILE A 99 18.59 21.11 -0.49
C ILE A 99 19.92 20.96 0.26
N GLU A 100 20.06 21.64 1.39
CA GLU A 100 21.26 21.57 2.23
C GLU A 100 21.52 20.17 2.80
N ASN A 101 20.45 19.39 3.04
CA ASN A 101 20.54 18.08 3.69
C ASN A 101 20.23 16.91 2.75
N ILE A 102 20.26 17.11 1.44
CA ILE A 102 19.86 16.10 0.45
C ILE A 102 20.66 14.79 0.55
N ASP A 103 21.93 14.88 0.91
CA ASP A 103 22.83 13.73 1.01
C ASP A 103 22.57 12.88 2.27
N ASP A 104 21.89 13.45 3.26
CA ASP A 104 21.52 12.78 4.51
C ASP A 104 20.16 12.06 4.43
N PHE A 105 19.41 12.24 3.34
CA PHE A 105 18.11 11.60 3.14
C PHE A 105 18.23 10.08 3.16
N GLY A 106 17.34 9.43 3.90
CA GLY A 106 17.37 7.99 4.17
C GLY A 106 18.32 7.59 5.28
N GLY A 107 19.06 8.55 5.86
CA GLY A 107 19.95 8.34 6.99
C GLY A 107 19.19 8.28 8.33
N ARG A 108 19.95 8.09 9.41
CA ARG A 108 19.42 7.87 10.76
C ARG A 108 18.47 8.97 11.25
N TRP A 109 18.71 10.23 10.84
CA TRP A 109 17.98 11.39 11.34
C TRP A 109 16.99 11.96 10.32
N PHE A 110 17.04 11.49 9.08
CA PHE A 110 16.24 11.97 7.97
C PHE A 110 15.37 10.85 7.41
N GLN A 111 14.27 10.56 8.13
CA GLN A 111 13.21 9.64 7.69
C GLN A 111 12.28 10.40 6.75
N ASN A 112 12.76 10.61 5.54
CA ASN A 112 12.09 11.45 4.56
C ASN A 112 10.86 10.80 3.94
N HIS A 113 9.90 11.64 3.57
CA HIS A 113 8.77 11.27 2.73
C HIS A 113 8.91 11.91 1.35
N PHE A 114 8.33 11.25 0.35
CA PHE A 114 8.29 11.77 -1.02
C PHE A 114 7.13 12.76 -1.21
N SER A 115 7.22 13.55 -2.31
CA SER A 115 6.22 14.56 -2.66
C SER A 115 4.87 13.96 -3.09
N HIS A 116 3.80 14.76 -3.04
CA HIS A 116 2.47 14.41 -3.55
C HIS A 116 2.50 14.00 -5.02
N GLY A 117 3.35 14.64 -5.84
CA GLY A 117 3.54 14.25 -7.24
C GLY A 117 3.98 12.79 -7.41
N TRP A 118 4.88 12.32 -6.55
CA TRP A 118 5.31 10.92 -6.55
C TRP A 118 4.21 9.99 -6.02
N ALA A 119 3.51 10.36 -4.94
CA ALA A 119 2.38 9.58 -4.43
C ALA A 119 1.33 9.36 -5.52
N HIS A 120 0.96 10.43 -6.22
CA HIS A 120 0.00 10.35 -7.33
C HIS A 120 0.52 9.50 -8.50
N ALA A 121 1.80 9.63 -8.86
CA ALA A 121 2.41 8.84 -9.93
C ALA A 121 2.38 7.33 -9.61
N MET A 122 2.67 6.95 -8.38
CA MET A 122 2.67 5.55 -7.94
C MET A 122 1.27 4.94 -7.87
N ASN A 123 0.22 5.75 -7.68
CA ASN A 123 -1.17 5.28 -7.70
C ASN A 123 -1.77 5.20 -9.11
N SER A 124 -1.04 5.63 -10.14
CA SER A 124 -1.55 5.58 -11.53
C SER A 124 -1.99 4.17 -11.92
N PRO A 125 -3.11 4.01 -12.63
CA PRO A 125 -3.92 5.02 -13.32
C PRO A 125 -5.01 5.70 -12.45
N TYR A 126 -5.02 5.45 -11.16
CA TYR A 126 -6.03 6.01 -10.26
C TYR A 126 -5.66 7.41 -9.81
N GLN A 127 -6.69 8.20 -9.48
CA GLN A 127 -6.52 9.55 -8.97
C GLN A 127 -6.39 9.54 -7.45
N TRP A 128 -5.69 10.54 -6.95
CA TRP A 128 -5.42 10.79 -5.54
C TRP A 128 -4.52 9.73 -4.90
N ASP A 129 -4.39 9.84 -3.60
CA ASP A 129 -3.48 9.08 -2.77
C ASP A 129 -4.11 8.77 -1.40
N LYS A 130 -3.34 8.31 -0.44
CA LYS A 130 -3.76 7.99 0.92
C LYS A 130 -4.59 9.13 1.54
N LYS A 131 -5.56 8.79 2.36
CA LYS A 131 -6.56 9.64 3.05
C LYS A 131 -7.73 10.12 2.17
N ILE A 132 -7.74 9.83 0.89
CA ILE A 132 -8.84 10.25 0.00
C ILE A 132 -9.75 9.06 -0.29
N ALA A 133 -10.75 8.85 0.56
CA ALA A 133 -11.68 7.72 0.46
C ALA A 133 -12.60 7.77 -0.77
N SER A 134 -12.80 8.94 -1.36
CA SER A 134 -13.67 9.15 -2.52
C SER A 134 -13.07 8.72 -3.86
N HIS A 135 -11.78 8.35 -3.89
CA HIS A 135 -11.07 8.01 -5.14
C HIS A 135 -10.23 6.74 -5.00
N LEU A 136 -10.09 6.02 -6.11
CA LEU A 136 -9.41 4.72 -6.12
C LEU A 136 -7.91 4.80 -5.77
N GLY A 137 -7.25 5.93 -5.95
CA GLY A 137 -5.87 6.12 -5.51
C GLY A 137 -5.69 6.05 -3.98
N GLY A 138 -6.76 6.32 -3.23
CA GLY A 138 -6.77 6.19 -1.77
C GLY A 138 -7.38 4.88 -1.24
N THR A 139 -8.06 4.10 -2.12
CA THR A 139 -8.81 2.93 -1.65
C THR A 139 -8.50 1.63 -2.39
N ARG A 140 -7.85 1.69 -3.56
CA ARG A 140 -7.53 0.51 -4.36
C ARG A 140 -6.05 0.26 -4.43
N THR A 141 -5.62 -0.83 -3.83
CA THR A 141 -4.24 -1.31 -3.85
C THR A 141 -4.17 -2.72 -4.40
N SER A 142 -2.97 -3.18 -4.73
CA SER A 142 -2.75 -4.52 -5.25
C SER A 142 -2.49 -5.51 -4.11
N MET A 143 -2.94 -6.75 -4.34
CA MET A 143 -2.66 -7.90 -3.49
C MET A 143 -2.12 -9.03 -4.36
N VAL A 144 -1.14 -9.76 -3.87
CA VAL A 144 -0.63 -10.99 -4.47
C VAL A 144 -0.92 -12.14 -3.52
N VAL A 145 -1.43 -13.23 -4.08
CA VAL A 145 -1.71 -14.45 -3.31
C VAL A 145 -0.96 -15.62 -3.94
N SER A 146 -0.25 -16.38 -3.11
CA SER A 146 0.42 -17.61 -3.50
C SER A 146 -0.02 -18.75 -2.61
N TRP A 147 -0.46 -19.84 -3.21
CA TRP A 147 -0.74 -21.12 -2.56
C TRP A 147 -0.66 -22.24 -3.60
N PRO A 148 0.54 -22.77 -3.90
CA PRO A 148 0.77 -23.71 -5.01
C PRO A 148 -0.09 -24.96 -4.94
N ALA A 149 -0.35 -25.49 -3.74
CA ALA A 149 -1.22 -26.66 -3.58
C ALA A 149 -2.66 -26.42 -4.09
N ARG A 150 -3.14 -25.18 -4.07
CA ARG A 150 -4.52 -24.84 -4.44
C ARG A 150 -4.63 -24.06 -5.75
N ILE A 151 -3.89 -22.95 -5.91
CA ILE A 151 -3.98 -22.08 -7.08
C ILE A 151 -3.27 -22.75 -8.26
N LYS A 152 -4.03 -23.07 -9.33
CA LYS A 152 -3.54 -23.87 -10.47
C LYS A 152 -3.16 -23.03 -11.69
N ASP A 153 -3.41 -21.71 -11.66
CA ASP A 153 -3.07 -20.75 -12.70
C ASP A 153 -2.11 -19.66 -12.15
N PRO A 154 -0.82 -19.99 -11.94
CA PRO A 154 0.15 -19.04 -11.42
C PRO A 154 0.26 -17.82 -12.35
N GLY A 155 0.24 -16.63 -11.76
CA GLY A 155 0.22 -15.36 -12.49
C GLY A 155 -1.15 -14.96 -13.03
N GLY A 156 -2.19 -15.73 -12.77
CA GLY A 156 -3.57 -15.41 -13.14
C GLY A 156 -4.08 -14.15 -12.41
N LEU A 157 -4.77 -13.27 -13.15
CA LEU A 157 -5.37 -12.06 -12.58
C LEU A 157 -6.76 -12.38 -12.00
N ARG A 158 -7.07 -11.66 -10.92
CA ARG A 158 -8.39 -11.66 -10.27
C ARG A 158 -8.90 -10.23 -10.24
N SER A 159 -10.15 -10.03 -10.66
CA SER A 159 -10.77 -8.69 -10.73
C SER A 159 -11.94 -8.52 -9.77
N GLN A 160 -12.31 -9.56 -9.04
CA GLN A 160 -13.36 -9.49 -8.03
C GLN A 160 -13.05 -8.39 -7.01
N PHE A 161 -14.08 -7.64 -6.62
CA PHE A 161 -13.95 -6.64 -5.59
C PHE A 161 -13.67 -7.30 -4.24
N THR A 162 -12.54 -6.94 -3.62
CA THR A 162 -12.08 -7.47 -2.33
C THR A 162 -11.83 -6.34 -1.34
N HIS A 163 -11.91 -6.64 -0.06
CA HIS A 163 -11.65 -5.69 1.01
C HIS A 163 -10.74 -6.32 2.08
N VAL A 164 -10.01 -5.52 2.82
CA VAL A 164 -9.09 -6.02 3.87
C VAL A 164 -9.81 -6.87 4.92
N THR A 165 -11.10 -6.63 5.16
CA THR A 165 -11.93 -7.45 6.07
C THR A 165 -12.10 -8.89 5.61
N ASP A 166 -11.81 -9.21 4.34
CA ASP A 166 -11.91 -10.56 3.76
C ASP A 166 -10.74 -11.46 4.13
N ILE A 167 -9.65 -10.89 4.61
CA ILE A 167 -8.42 -11.65 4.93
C ILE A 167 -8.68 -12.66 6.05
N VAL A 168 -9.30 -12.23 7.15
CA VAL A 168 -9.56 -13.12 8.29
C VAL A 168 -10.51 -14.27 7.91
N PRO A 169 -11.68 -14.04 7.27
CA PRO A 169 -12.54 -15.15 6.80
C PRO A 169 -11.81 -16.08 5.82
N THR A 170 -10.93 -15.55 4.98
CA THR A 170 -10.15 -16.35 4.04
C THR A 170 -9.17 -17.27 4.76
N VAL A 171 -8.43 -16.75 5.73
CA VAL A 171 -7.48 -17.55 6.54
C VAL A 171 -8.20 -18.63 7.32
N LEU A 172 -9.31 -18.31 7.97
CA LEU A 172 -10.12 -19.31 8.68
C LEU A 172 -10.65 -20.40 7.75
N ALA A 173 -11.19 -20.02 6.60
CA ALA A 173 -11.67 -20.97 5.61
C ALA A 173 -10.54 -21.82 4.99
N ALA A 174 -9.35 -21.24 4.78
CA ALA A 174 -8.19 -21.96 4.29
C ALA A 174 -7.68 -23.01 5.28
N ALA A 175 -7.82 -22.72 6.57
CA ALA A 175 -7.45 -23.62 7.66
C ALA A 175 -8.57 -24.59 8.07
N ASP A 176 -9.74 -24.54 7.42
CA ASP A 176 -10.95 -25.29 7.79
C ASP A 176 -11.38 -25.07 9.27
N LEU A 177 -11.27 -23.82 9.71
CA LEU A 177 -11.62 -23.41 11.06
C LEU A 177 -12.91 -22.56 11.05
N PRO A 178 -13.86 -22.85 11.95
CA PRO A 178 -15.03 -21.98 12.12
C PRO A 178 -14.65 -20.65 12.76
N MET A 179 -15.41 -19.60 12.46
CA MET A 179 -15.29 -18.34 13.23
C MET A 179 -15.71 -18.58 14.67
N PRO A 180 -14.85 -18.32 15.65
CA PRO A 180 -15.20 -18.45 17.05
C PRO A 180 -16.22 -17.40 17.45
N SER A 181 -17.31 -17.80 18.14
CA SER A 181 -18.30 -16.87 18.69
C SER A 181 -17.85 -16.21 20.01
N VAL A 182 -16.91 -16.85 20.71
CA VAL A 182 -16.35 -16.35 21.98
C VAL A 182 -14.84 -16.57 21.98
N ILE A 183 -14.07 -15.54 22.33
CA ILE A 183 -12.61 -15.61 22.51
C ILE A 183 -12.26 -15.06 23.88
N GLY A 184 -11.58 -15.88 24.72
CA GLY A 184 -11.18 -15.47 26.07
C GLY A 184 -12.36 -15.04 26.96
N GLY A 185 -13.56 -15.60 26.75
CA GLY A 185 -14.76 -15.23 27.49
C GLY A 185 -15.50 -14.00 26.97
N VAL A 186 -15.03 -13.40 25.85
CA VAL A 186 -15.64 -12.23 25.21
C VAL A 186 -16.38 -12.66 23.94
N GLU A 187 -17.67 -12.31 23.86
CA GLU A 187 -18.47 -12.53 22.66
C GLU A 187 -17.93 -11.72 21.49
N GLN A 188 -17.80 -12.36 20.31
CA GLN A 188 -17.22 -11.74 19.13
C GLN A 188 -18.31 -11.14 18.23
N VAL A 189 -18.00 -9.97 17.67
CA VAL A 189 -18.83 -9.35 16.62
C VAL A 189 -18.68 -10.19 15.35
N PRO A 190 -19.77 -10.45 14.59
CA PRO A 190 -19.69 -11.13 13.30
C PRO A 190 -18.71 -10.45 12.33
N LEU A 191 -17.95 -11.24 11.58
CA LEU A 191 -17.08 -10.70 10.52
C LEU A 191 -17.92 -10.09 9.40
N ASN A 192 -17.53 -8.90 8.96
CA ASN A 192 -18.17 -8.21 7.82
C ASN A 192 -17.60 -8.67 6.46
N GLY A 193 -16.42 -9.33 6.46
CA GLY A 193 -15.78 -9.85 5.27
C GLY A 193 -16.29 -11.22 4.85
N THR A 194 -15.88 -11.65 3.67
CA THR A 194 -16.16 -12.96 3.10
C THR A 194 -14.87 -13.65 2.64
N SER A 195 -14.90 -14.99 2.53
CA SER A 195 -13.71 -15.75 2.09
C SER A 195 -13.43 -15.54 0.60
N LEU A 196 -12.18 -15.29 0.26
CA LEU A 196 -11.68 -15.15 -1.12
C LEU A 196 -11.37 -16.49 -1.80
N LEU A 197 -11.52 -17.62 -1.10
CA LEU A 197 -11.20 -18.95 -1.63
C LEU A 197 -11.85 -19.26 -2.99
N PRO A 198 -13.10 -18.87 -3.29
CA PRO A 198 -13.69 -19.09 -4.61
C PRO A 198 -12.89 -18.46 -5.75
N SER A 199 -12.31 -17.26 -5.53
CA SER A 199 -11.48 -16.60 -6.54
C SER A 199 -10.09 -17.23 -6.69
N PHE A 200 -9.62 -17.99 -5.70
CA PHE A 200 -8.38 -18.77 -5.84
C PHE A 200 -8.57 -19.95 -6.80
N ASP A 201 -9.76 -20.51 -6.84
CA ASP A 201 -10.09 -21.66 -7.69
C ASP A 201 -10.47 -21.23 -9.12
N SER A 202 -11.04 -20.03 -9.31
CA SER A 202 -11.50 -19.55 -10.62
C SER A 202 -11.41 -18.02 -10.75
N ALA A 203 -10.89 -17.57 -11.90
CA ALA A 203 -10.92 -16.15 -12.26
C ALA A 203 -12.35 -15.63 -12.52
N ASP A 204 -13.27 -16.52 -12.88
CA ASP A 204 -14.68 -16.23 -13.17
C ASP A 204 -15.60 -16.44 -11.94
N ALA A 205 -15.02 -16.54 -10.73
CA ALA A 205 -15.82 -16.62 -9.51
C ALA A 205 -16.71 -15.38 -9.36
N ASP A 206 -17.87 -15.57 -8.73
CA ASP A 206 -18.78 -14.48 -8.44
C ASP A 206 -18.12 -13.37 -7.61
N GLU A 207 -18.60 -12.13 -7.75
CA GLU A 207 -18.16 -11.00 -6.94
C GLU A 207 -18.39 -11.26 -5.45
N HIS A 208 -17.36 -11.02 -4.64
CA HIS A 208 -17.43 -11.19 -3.19
C HIS A 208 -18.26 -10.10 -2.52
N HIS A 209 -18.18 -8.89 -3.05
CA HIS A 209 -18.94 -7.73 -2.57
C HIS A 209 -19.64 -7.01 -3.73
N ARG A 210 -20.84 -6.50 -3.46
CA ARG A 210 -21.56 -5.64 -4.41
C ARG A 210 -21.40 -4.16 -4.11
N THR A 211 -21.20 -3.84 -2.83
CA THR A 211 -21.05 -2.46 -2.33
C THR A 211 -20.12 -2.44 -1.15
N GLN A 212 -19.33 -1.37 -1.04
CA GLN A 212 -18.48 -1.09 0.11
C GLN A 212 -18.51 0.41 0.39
N TYR A 213 -18.64 0.76 1.65
CA TYR A 213 -18.55 2.13 2.12
C TYR A 213 -17.10 2.43 2.53
N PHE A 214 -16.59 3.55 2.07
CA PHE A 214 -15.28 4.09 2.45
C PHE A 214 -15.45 5.49 3.01
N GLU A 215 -14.81 5.78 4.13
CA GLU A 215 -14.78 7.09 4.74
C GLU A 215 -13.48 7.31 5.49
N VAL A 216 -12.90 8.50 5.33
CA VAL A 216 -11.79 8.99 6.15
C VAL A 216 -12.07 10.44 6.52
N VAL A 217 -12.26 10.73 7.82
CA VAL A 217 -12.41 12.09 8.36
C VAL A 217 -13.46 12.93 7.57
N ALA A 218 -14.61 12.34 7.28
CA ALA A 218 -15.73 12.95 6.53
C ALA A 218 -15.41 13.32 5.05
N ASN A 219 -14.46 12.62 4.42
CA ASN A 219 -14.17 12.69 2.98
C ASN A 219 -14.56 11.40 2.25
#